data_1af49308f1480d506685506df9b3ff4e
#
_entry.id   1af49308f1480d506685506df9b3ff4e
#
_cell.length_a   1.000
_cell.length_b   1.000
_cell.length_c   1.000
_cell.angle_alpha   90.00
_cell.angle_beta   90.00
_cell.angle_gamma   90.00
#
_symmetry.space_group_name_H-M   'P 1'
#
loop_
_entity.id
_entity.type
_entity.pdbx_description
1 polymer ?
#
loop_
_entity_poly.entity_id
_entity_poly.type
_entity_poly.pdbx_seq_one_letter_code
_entity_poly.pdbx_strand_id
1 'polypeptide(L)'
;MNAIPDYIVESFEAGAAALFLPQKDKFYRSGFGAAHLDEEKMKQAFLLDEISADTQQGQHFIPIRLGVRPIASLGISGSQLSRQSLDAISTLVAIAIERARAVEQLGQTEAERQGEQLKSTLLDSITHDFRTPLTSMKAAVSSLLSSLPSDATQTHELLSIINEECDRLNRLVEEAGEMAKLEAGEISLDLAPVPVEEIIQSALGHCGASLGGRPVDLRIAPDLPPVRADRERAKEALVQLIDNANLYSAKDQPITITAELSGDTITTSVADRGPGIDEFEQTMIFDKFYRGKDQRYLVRGTGMGLPIAKALIAAQRGTMSVTSQLGHGSVFAFTLPVDRGRKEGR
;
A
#
# COMPACT_ATOMS: atom_id res chain seq x y z
N MET A 1 -21.76 0.32 13.29
CA MET A 1 -23.10 0.97 13.24
C MET A 1 -24.17 0.07 12.66
N ASN A 2 -23.97 -0.66 11.56
CA ASN A 2 -24.99 -1.56 10.98
C ASN A 2 -25.51 -2.62 11.95
N ALA A 3 -24.67 -3.16 12.82
CA ALA A 3 -25.04 -4.19 13.79
C ALA A 3 -26.03 -3.74 14.89
N ILE A 4 -26.23 -2.44 15.08
CA ILE A 4 -27.15 -1.95 16.14
C ILE A 4 -28.61 -2.24 15.79
N PRO A 5 -29.15 -1.90 14.60
CA PRO A 5 -30.50 -2.28 14.20
C PRO A 5 -30.69 -3.80 14.16
N ASP A 6 -29.69 -4.57 13.70
CA ASP A 6 -29.77 -6.04 13.68
C ASP A 6 -29.98 -6.61 15.09
N TYR A 7 -29.16 -6.14 16.03
CA TYR A 7 -29.30 -6.56 17.43
C TYR A 7 -30.67 -6.22 18.05
N ILE A 8 -31.25 -5.06 17.70
CA ILE A 8 -32.55 -4.65 18.16
C ILE A 8 -33.64 -5.58 17.63
N VAL A 9 -33.60 -5.90 16.33
CA VAL A 9 -34.54 -6.81 15.68
C VAL A 9 -34.48 -8.19 16.35
N GLU A 10 -33.29 -8.74 16.57
CA GLU A 10 -33.10 -10.06 17.16
C GLU A 10 -33.45 -10.11 18.64
N SER A 11 -33.03 -9.11 19.45
CA SER A 11 -33.15 -9.16 20.90
C SER A 11 -34.52 -8.76 21.42
N PHE A 12 -35.25 -7.94 20.66
CA PHE A 12 -36.57 -7.44 21.07
C PHE A 12 -37.73 -7.95 20.21
N GLU A 13 -37.47 -8.96 19.37
CA GLU A 13 -38.45 -9.55 18.44
C GLU A 13 -39.18 -8.48 17.60
N ALA A 14 -38.45 -7.42 17.24
CA ALA A 14 -39.03 -6.35 16.44
C ALA A 14 -39.11 -6.76 14.97
N GLY A 15 -40.18 -6.34 14.28
CA GLY A 15 -40.32 -6.60 12.85
C GLY A 15 -39.27 -5.85 12.03
N ALA A 16 -38.94 -4.63 12.44
CA ALA A 16 -37.89 -3.81 11.82
C ALA A 16 -37.35 -2.76 12.82
N ALA A 17 -36.10 -2.34 12.58
CA ALA A 17 -35.46 -1.23 13.29
C ALA A 17 -34.66 -0.35 12.33
N ALA A 18 -34.64 0.95 12.62
CA ALA A 18 -33.82 1.92 11.89
C ALA A 18 -33.19 2.91 12.85
N LEU A 19 -31.90 3.14 12.72
CA LEU A 19 -31.13 4.13 13.47
C LEU A 19 -30.77 5.30 12.57
N PHE A 20 -31.14 6.52 12.96
CA PHE A 20 -30.74 7.75 12.30
C PHE A 20 -29.59 8.41 13.06
N LEU A 21 -28.50 8.68 12.34
CA LEU A 21 -27.34 9.43 12.85
C LEU A 21 -27.26 10.79 12.17
N PRO A 22 -27.62 11.88 12.82
CA PRO A 22 -27.71 13.22 12.23
C PRO A 22 -26.35 13.77 11.77
N GLN A 23 -25.25 13.39 12.43
CA GLN A 23 -23.90 13.84 12.06
C GLN A 23 -23.44 13.34 10.69
N LYS A 24 -23.92 12.17 10.27
CA LYS A 24 -23.59 11.56 8.96
C LYS A 24 -24.78 11.66 7.99
N ASP A 25 -25.91 12.24 8.39
CA ASP A 25 -27.22 12.24 7.73
C ASP A 25 -27.58 10.87 7.15
N LYS A 26 -27.39 9.81 7.97
CA LYS A 26 -27.46 8.43 7.49
C LYS A 26 -28.40 7.58 8.33
N PHE A 27 -29.17 6.75 7.63
CA PHE A 27 -30.05 5.74 8.22
C PHE A 27 -29.41 4.37 8.08
N TYR A 28 -29.35 3.65 9.19
CA TYR A 28 -28.96 2.24 9.26
C TYR A 28 -30.21 1.42 9.55
N ARG A 29 -30.51 0.42 8.76
CA ARG A 29 -31.78 -0.30 8.80
C ARG A 29 -31.57 -1.80 8.89
N SER A 30 -32.49 -2.49 9.60
CA SER A 30 -32.54 -3.93 9.67
C SER A 30 -33.98 -4.42 9.87
N GLY A 31 -34.26 -5.64 9.44
CA GLY A 31 -35.55 -6.32 9.55
C GLY A 31 -36.46 -6.11 8.35
N PHE A 32 -37.51 -6.93 8.33
CA PHE A 32 -38.50 -6.93 7.24
C PHE A 32 -39.44 -5.74 7.39
N GLY A 33 -39.40 -4.82 6.42
CA GLY A 33 -40.20 -3.59 6.48
C GLY A 33 -39.47 -2.36 7.01
N ALA A 34 -38.14 -2.43 7.25
CA ALA A 34 -37.35 -1.30 7.70
C ALA A 34 -37.38 -0.08 6.74
N ALA A 35 -37.68 -0.30 5.46
CA ALA A 35 -37.89 0.76 4.48
C ALA A 35 -39.19 1.57 4.71
N HIS A 36 -40.15 1.04 5.46
CA HIS A 36 -41.42 1.70 5.76
C HIS A 36 -41.40 2.50 7.08
N LEU A 37 -40.28 2.50 7.81
CA LEU A 37 -40.12 3.38 8.97
C LEU A 37 -40.00 4.83 8.49
N ASP A 38 -40.85 5.70 9.05
CA ASP A 38 -40.97 7.10 8.65
C ASP A 38 -39.75 7.90 9.03
N GLU A 39 -38.95 8.29 8.03
CA GLU A 39 -37.71 9.06 8.22
C GLU A 39 -37.96 10.44 8.85
N GLU A 40 -39.06 11.09 8.46
CA GLU A 40 -39.39 12.42 8.99
C GLU A 40 -39.74 12.35 10.49
N LYS A 41 -40.47 11.32 10.90
CA LYS A 41 -40.76 11.08 12.32
C LYS A 41 -39.49 10.74 13.10
N MET A 42 -38.54 10.01 12.52
CA MET A 42 -37.24 9.77 13.13
C MET A 42 -36.44 11.07 13.30
N LYS A 43 -36.39 11.92 12.29
CA LYS A 43 -35.74 13.24 12.37
C LYS A 43 -36.44 14.13 13.40
N GLN A 44 -37.78 14.13 13.44
CA GLN A 44 -38.56 14.87 14.45
C GLN A 44 -38.29 14.38 15.87
N ALA A 45 -38.24 13.06 16.09
CA ALA A 45 -37.91 12.48 17.40
C ALA A 45 -36.53 12.93 17.88
N PHE A 46 -35.56 13.07 16.97
CA PHE A 46 -34.25 13.63 17.29
C PHE A 46 -34.30 15.13 17.59
N LEU A 47 -35.01 15.92 16.77
CA LEU A 47 -35.04 17.39 16.88
C LEU A 47 -35.86 17.87 18.07
N LEU A 48 -37.00 17.25 18.32
CA LEU A 48 -37.91 17.63 19.43
C LEU A 48 -37.56 16.95 20.76
N ASP A 49 -36.64 15.97 20.68
CA ASP A 49 -36.23 15.16 21.84
C ASP A 49 -37.41 14.48 22.55
N GLU A 50 -38.39 14.01 21.78
CA GLU A 50 -39.62 13.40 22.30
C GLU A 50 -39.86 12.01 21.70
N ILE A 51 -40.43 11.13 22.52
CA ILE A 51 -40.88 9.81 22.10
C ILE A 51 -42.23 9.98 21.39
N SER A 52 -42.33 9.47 20.17
CA SER A 52 -43.60 9.43 19.43
C SER A 52 -43.95 7.99 19.03
N ALA A 53 -45.23 7.70 18.90
CA ALA A 53 -45.72 6.41 18.45
C ALA A 53 -46.79 6.59 17.37
N ASP A 54 -46.71 5.78 16.33
CA ASP A 54 -47.76 5.61 15.34
C ASP A 54 -48.51 4.33 15.67
N THR A 55 -49.64 4.46 16.35
CA THR A 55 -50.49 3.32 16.80
C THR A 55 -51.16 2.61 15.63
N GLN A 56 -51.34 3.28 14.47
CA GLN A 56 -51.98 2.65 13.31
C GLN A 56 -50.97 1.72 12.57
N GLN A 57 -49.71 2.08 12.59
CA GLN A 57 -48.65 1.30 11.95
C GLN A 57 -47.81 0.49 12.95
N GLY A 58 -48.08 0.57 14.27
CA GLY A 58 -47.32 -0.11 15.31
C GLY A 58 -45.84 0.30 15.32
N GLN A 59 -45.56 1.58 15.07
CA GLN A 59 -44.19 2.13 15.01
C GLN A 59 -43.92 3.03 16.22
N HIS A 60 -42.71 2.93 16.76
CA HIS A 60 -42.20 3.78 17.84
C HIS A 60 -40.96 4.53 17.36
N PHE A 61 -40.90 5.81 17.65
CA PHE A 61 -39.74 6.68 17.34
C PHE A 61 -39.23 7.26 18.65
N ILE A 62 -37.98 6.96 18.97
CA ILE A 62 -37.38 7.34 20.25
C ILE A 62 -36.05 8.12 20.00
N PRO A 63 -35.84 9.21 20.74
CA PRO A 63 -34.53 9.87 20.75
C PRO A 63 -33.56 9.00 21.57
N ILE A 64 -32.35 8.91 21.06
CA ILE A 64 -31.22 8.26 21.72
C ILE A 64 -30.38 9.35 22.36
N ARG A 65 -30.26 9.31 23.68
CA ARG A 65 -29.63 10.35 24.48
C ARG A 65 -28.34 9.90 25.12
N LEU A 66 -27.34 10.78 25.10
CA LEU A 66 -26.15 10.66 25.94
C LEU A 66 -26.23 11.76 27.02
N GLY A 67 -26.57 11.37 28.24
CA GLY A 67 -26.97 12.30 29.29
C GLY A 67 -28.25 13.04 28.90
N VAL A 68 -28.16 14.38 28.75
CA VAL A 68 -29.31 15.24 28.36
C VAL A 68 -29.33 15.62 26.88
N ARG A 69 -28.36 15.18 26.09
CA ARG A 69 -28.27 15.57 24.67
C ARG A 69 -28.71 14.41 23.77
N PRO A 70 -29.65 14.64 22.83
CA PRO A 70 -29.95 13.66 21.81
C PRO A 70 -28.74 13.51 20.86
N ILE A 71 -28.34 12.29 20.57
CA ILE A 71 -27.20 11.95 19.68
C ILE A 71 -27.63 11.21 18.43
N ALA A 72 -28.83 10.62 18.44
CA ALA A 72 -29.41 9.84 17.37
C ALA A 72 -30.93 9.72 17.61
N SER A 73 -31.65 9.08 16.67
CA SER A 73 -32.99 8.57 16.91
C SER A 73 -33.14 7.16 16.36
N LEU A 74 -34.06 6.40 16.98
CA LEU A 74 -34.34 5.02 16.64
C LEU A 74 -35.82 4.86 16.31
N GLY A 75 -36.11 4.28 15.16
CA GLY A 75 -37.45 3.79 14.78
C GLY A 75 -37.52 2.29 14.95
N ILE A 76 -38.60 1.81 15.58
CA ILE A 76 -38.88 0.37 15.79
C ILE A 76 -40.30 0.08 15.35
N SER A 77 -40.52 -1.05 14.64
CA SER A 77 -41.88 -1.53 14.27
C SER A 77 -42.09 -2.97 14.69
N GLY A 78 -43.38 -3.32 14.86
CA GLY A 78 -43.81 -4.72 15.03
C GLY A 78 -43.75 -5.27 16.46
N SER A 79 -43.48 -4.47 17.49
CA SER A 79 -43.49 -4.89 18.87
C SER A 79 -44.34 -3.94 19.75
N GLN A 80 -45.07 -4.50 20.74
CA GLN A 80 -45.71 -3.70 21.77
C GLN A 80 -44.70 -3.48 22.91
N LEU A 81 -43.94 -2.40 22.83
CA LEU A 81 -42.92 -2.07 23.81
C LEU A 81 -43.48 -1.16 24.91
N SER A 82 -43.25 -1.51 26.17
CA SER A 82 -43.53 -0.62 27.28
C SER A 82 -42.60 0.59 27.27
N ARG A 83 -43.01 1.70 27.90
CA ARG A 83 -42.16 2.90 28.04
C ARG A 83 -40.82 2.57 28.70
N GLN A 84 -40.83 1.68 29.70
CA GLN A 84 -39.60 1.23 30.37
C GLN A 84 -38.67 0.47 29.41
N SER A 85 -39.22 -0.35 28.52
CA SER A 85 -38.44 -1.06 27.49
C SER A 85 -37.82 -0.09 26.48
N LEU A 86 -38.58 0.93 26.03
CA LEU A 86 -38.08 1.97 25.14
C LEU A 86 -36.93 2.78 25.74
N ASP A 87 -37.04 3.13 27.04
CA ASP A 87 -35.97 3.86 27.75
C ASP A 87 -34.72 2.97 27.94
N ALA A 88 -34.88 1.67 28.19
CA ALA A 88 -33.78 0.73 28.27
C ALA A 88 -33.08 0.56 26.92
N ILE A 89 -33.85 0.42 25.83
CA ILE A 89 -33.31 0.33 24.46
C ILE A 89 -32.53 1.61 24.13
N SER A 90 -33.12 2.78 24.42
CA SER A 90 -32.45 4.09 24.17
C SER A 90 -31.09 4.15 24.88
N THR A 91 -31.02 3.70 26.14
CA THR A 91 -29.78 3.69 26.92
C THR A 91 -28.75 2.73 26.34
N LEU A 92 -29.16 1.51 25.99
CA LEU A 92 -28.25 0.51 25.38
C LEU A 92 -27.72 0.95 24.05
N VAL A 93 -28.58 1.54 23.20
CA VAL A 93 -28.19 2.06 21.89
C VAL A 93 -27.23 3.25 22.03
N ALA A 94 -27.47 4.14 23.01
CA ALA A 94 -26.55 5.24 23.29
C ALA A 94 -25.14 4.74 23.64
N ILE A 95 -25.06 3.75 24.54
CA ILE A 95 -23.78 3.12 24.91
C ILE A 95 -23.12 2.45 23.70
N ALA A 96 -23.89 1.74 22.87
CA ALA A 96 -23.37 1.08 21.68
C ALA A 96 -22.82 2.09 20.65
N ILE A 97 -23.51 3.23 20.45
CA ILE A 97 -23.05 4.32 19.58
C ILE A 97 -21.75 4.92 20.09
N GLU A 98 -21.68 5.24 21.39
CA GLU A 98 -20.47 5.81 22.00
C GLU A 98 -19.28 4.85 21.92
N ARG A 99 -19.50 3.56 22.20
CA ARG A 99 -18.45 2.56 22.04
C ARG A 99 -17.96 2.46 20.60
N ALA A 100 -18.87 2.46 19.64
CA ALA A 100 -18.50 2.39 18.22
C ALA A 100 -17.72 3.65 17.77
N ARG A 101 -18.08 4.84 18.26
CA ARG A 101 -17.34 6.09 18.02
C ARG A 101 -15.96 6.07 18.65
N ALA A 102 -15.86 5.62 19.90
CA ALA A 102 -14.57 5.52 20.59
C ALA A 102 -13.59 4.57 19.85
N VAL A 103 -14.09 3.42 19.38
CA VAL A 103 -13.28 2.48 18.58
C VAL A 103 -12.86 3.09 17.24
N GLU A 104 -13.75 3.82 16.53
CA GLU A 104 -13.45 4.50 15.28
C GLU A 104 -12.37 5.59 15.49
N GLN A 105 -12.49 6.39 16.56
CA GLN A 105 -11.50 7.42 16.93
C GLN A 105 -10.15 6.82 17.32
N LEU A 106 -10.14 5.77 18.13
CA LEU A 106 -8.89 5.09 18.50
C LEU A 106 -8.19 4.51 17.27
N GLY A 107 -8.95 3.93 16.33
CA GLY A 107 -8.39 3.43 15.08
C GLY A 107 -7.76 4.53 14.23
N GLN A 108 -8.40 5.70 14.13
CA GLN A 108 -7.87 6.85 13.40
C GLN A 108 -6.59 7.41 14.05
N THR A 109 -6.63 7.62 15.37
CA THR A 109 -5.47 8.12 16.13
C THR A 109 -4.28 7.17 16.06
N GLU A 110 -4.52 5.86 16.15
CA GLU A 110 -3.45 4.86 16.01
C GLU A 110 -2.87 4.81 14.61
N ALA A 111 -3.69 4.93 13.56
CA ALA A 111 -3.22 5.01 12.17
C ALA A 111 -2.38 6.28 11.93
N GLU A 112 -2.81 7.43 12.47
CA GLU A 112 -2.03 8.67 12.41
C GLU A 112 -0.70 8.54 13.15
N ARG A 113 -0.70 7.97 14.36
CA ARG A 113 0.49 7.74 15.15
C ARG A 113 1.48 6.79 14.47
N GLN A 114 0.97 5.72 13.86
CA GLN A 114 1.80 4.78 13.09
C GLN A 114 2.39 5.47 11.86
N GLY A 115 1.62 6.32 11.18
CA GLY A 115 2.10 7.13 10.06
C GLY A 115 3.21 8.11 10.46
N GLU A 116 3.08 8.78 11.61
CA GLU A 116 4.12 9.68 12.14
C GLU A 116 5.38 8.93 12.59
N GLN A 117 5.23 7.78 13.26
CA GLN A 117 6.36 6.93 13.63
C GLN A 117 7.10 6.40 12.40
N LEU A 118 6.37 5.94 11.39
CA LEU A 118 6.96 5.49 10.13
C LEU A 118 7.75 6.64 9.47
N LYS A 119 7.15 7.84 9.39
CA LYS A 119 7.79 9.03 8.84
C LYS A 119 9.07 9.41 9.58
N SER A 120 9.07 9.36 10.93
CA SER A 120 10.27 9.61 11.74
C SER A 120 11.35 8.58 11.49
N THR A 121 11.00 7.29 11.49
CA THR A 121 11.97 6.20 11.25
C THR A 121 12.56 6.30 9.85
N LEU A 122 11.76 6.69 8.84
CA LEU A 122 12.22 6.92 7.48
C LEU A 122 13.21 8.09 7.41
N LEU A 123 12.92 9.22 8.07
CA LEU A 123 13.82 10.37 8.12
C LEU A 123 15.16 10.03 8.78
N ASP A 124 15.14 9.23 9.86
CA ASP A 124 16.36 8.77 10.52
C ASP A 124 17.18 7.85 9.61
N SER A 125 16.52 6.92 8.89
CA SER A 125 17.19 6.04 7.91
C SER A 125 17.82 6.83 6.77
N ILE A 126 17.08 7.76 6.17
CA ILE A 126 17.57 8.65 5.10
C ILE A 126 18.77 9.46 5.58
N THR A 127 18.67 10.05 6.78
CA THR A 127 19.75 10.84 7.36
C THR A 127 21.02 9.99 7.55
N HIS A 128 20.87 8.74 8.00
CA HIS A 128 21.98 7.81 8.13
C HIS A 128 22.61 7.48 6.77
N ASP A 129 21.79 7.22 5.75
CA ASP A 129 22.24 6.83 4.42
C ASP A 129 22.92 7.97 3.65
N PHE A 130 22.58 9.23 3.96
CA PHE A 130 23.33 10.41 3.51
C PHE A 130 24.61 10.65 4.31
N ARG A 131 24.60 10.41 5.62
CA ARG A 131 25.76 10.68 6.48
C ARG A 131 26.93 9.77 6.16
N THR A 132 26.69 8.51 5.85
CA THR A 132 27.74 7.52 5.56
C THR A 132 28.62 7.93 4.38
N PRO A 133 28.10 8.18 3.15
CA PRO A 133 28.91 8.63 2.03
C PRO A 133 29.59 9.98 2.28
N LEU A 134 28.90 10.92 2.92
CA LEU A 134 29.50 12.22 3.28
C LEU A 134 30.69 12.06 4.24
N THR A 135 30.61 11.13 5.20
CA THR A 135 31.71 10.85 6.12
C THR A 135 32.87 10.21 5.40
N SER A 136 32.63 9.26 4.49
CA SER A 136 33.64 8.60 3.67
C SER A 136 34.38 9.61 2.79
N MET A 137 33.64 10.45 2.06
CA MET A 137 34.22 11.53 1.23
C MET A 137 35.04 12.50 2.08
N LYS A 138 34.52 12.93 3.24
CA LYS A 138 35.25 13.84 4.14
C LYS A 138 36.55 13.22 4.64
N ALA A 139 36.56 11.94 4.97
CA ALA A 139 37.75 11.22 5.37
C ALA A 139 38.80 11.17 4.26
N ALA A 140 38.37 10.83 3.02
CA ALA A 140 39.22 10.80 1.84
C ALA A 140 39.82 12.19 1.52
N VAL A 141 39.01 13.25 1.53
CA VAL A 141 39.47 14.63 1.36
C VAL A 141 40.44 15.03 2.46
N SER A 142 40.14 14.70 3.74
CA SER A 142 41.02 15.03 4.84
C SER A 142 42.39 14.34 4.72
N SER A 143 42.42 13.09 4.24
CA SER A 143 43.68 12.38 3.95
C SER A 143 44.46 13.07 2.83
N LEU A 144 43.80 13.50 1.75
CA LEU A 144 44.45 14.24 0.65
C LEU A 144 45.04 15.59 1.10
N LEU A 145 44.37 16.26 2.05
CA LEU A 145 44.81 17.58 2.55
C LEU A 145 45.87 17.50 3.62
N SER A 146 45.88 16.46 4.46
CA SER A 146 46.78 16.34 5.62
C SER A 146 48.14 15.71 5.32
N SER A 147 48.24 14.93 4.24
CA SER A 147 49.49 14.31 3.78
C SER A 147 49.54 14.48 2.25
N LEU A 148 50.62 15.04 1.76
CA LEU A 148 50.91 14.88 0.31
C LEU A 148 51.01 13.37 0.08
N PRO A 149 50.08 12.76 -0.70
CA PRO A 149 50.14 11.33 -0.92
C PRO A 149 51.50 10.99 -1.52
N SER A 150 52.16 10.04 -0.89
CA SER A 150 53.52 9.64 -1.29
C SER A 150 53.53 8.91 -2.62
N ASP A 151 52.36 8.54 -3.14
CA ASP A 151 52.17 7.75 -4.35
C ASP A 151 50.92 8.22 -5.12
N ALA A 152 51.06 8.31 -6.44
CA ALA A 152 49.96 8.63 -7.39
C ALA A 152 48.81 7.60 -7.25
N THR A 153 49.12 6.36 -6.96
CA THR A 153 48.14 5.26 -6.75
C THR A 153 47.18 5.56 -5.59
N GLN A 154 47.73 5.97 -4.43
CA GLN A 154 46.93 6.32 -3.25
C GLN A 154 46.05 7.55 -3.52
N THR A 155 46.58 8.54 -4.22
CA THR A 155 45.78 9.70 -4.64
C THR A 155 44.61 9.27 -5.51
N HIS A 156 44.84 8.39 -6.49
CA HIS A 156 43.80 7.87 -7.37
C HIS A 156 42.74 7.09 -6.61
N GLU A 157 43.14 6.24 -5.66
CA GLU A 157 42.20 5.48 -4.81
C GLU A 157 41.30 6.41 -4.01
N LEU A 158 41.83 7.45 -3.36
CA LEU A 158 41.05 8.40 -2.58
C LEU A 158 40.08 9.21 -3.44
N LEU A 159 40.51 9.63 -4.64
CA LEU A 159 39.64 10.30 -5.61
C LEU A 159 38.55 9.38 -6.14
N SER A 160 38.86 8.10 -6.36
CA SER A 160 37.86 7.09 -6.78
C SER A 160 36.79 6.89 -5.70
N ILE A 161 37.18 6.83 -4.41
CA ILE A 161 36.22 6.76 -3.30
C ILE A 161 35.29 7.98 -3.31
N ILE A 162 35.84 9.19 -3.47
CA ILE A 162 35.03 10.41 -3.50
C ILE A 162 34.04 10.35 -4.65
N ASN A 163 34.49 9.97 -5.85
CA ASN A 163 33.63 9.88 -7.03
C ASN A 163 32.51 8.85 -6.86
N GLU A 164 32.84 7.64 -6.36
CA GLU A 164 31.87 6.59 -6.10
C GLU A 164 30.77 7.02 -5.11
N GLU A 165 31.16 7.72 -4.03
CA GLU A 165 30.23 8.19 -3.02
C GLU A 165 29.38 9.38 -3.51
N CYS A 166 29.93 10.24 -4.40
CA CYS A 166 29.16 11.27 -5.09
C CYS A 166 28.09 10.65 -5.99
N ASP A 167 28.46 9.65 -6.80
CA ASP A 167 27.52 8.95 -7.68
C ASP A 167 26.42 8.25 -6.87
N ARG A 168 26.78 7.72 -5.70
CA ARG A 168 25.81 7.12 -4.77
C ARG A 168 24.82 8.15 -4.23
N LEU A 169 25.28 9.33 -3.83
CA LEU A 169 24.42 10.42 -3.35
C LEU A 169 23.49 10.92 -4.45
N ASN A 170 23.99 11.08 -5.68
CA ASN A 170 23.17 11.49 -6.80
C ASN A 170 22.02 10.49 -7.04
N ARG A 171 22.30 9.19 -7.04
CA ARG A 171 21.26 8.16 -7.16
C ARG A 171 20.20 8.25 -6.05
N LEU A 172 20.62 8.44 -4.80
CA LEU A 172 19.69 8.63 -3.68
C LEU A 172 18.76 9.83 -3.88
N VAL A 173 19.29 10.95 -4.37
CA VAL A 173 18.49 12.15 -4.64
C VAL A 173 17.51 11.93 -5.81
N GLU A 174 17.99 11.28 -6.88
CA GLU A 174 17.15 10.96 -8.04
C GLU A 174 15.99 10.02 -7.67
N GLU A 175 16.30 8.93 -6.96
CA GLU A 175 15.29 7.97 -6.50
C GLU A 175 14.27 8.60 -5.53
N ALA A 176 14.73 9.44 -4.61
CA ALA A 176 13.83 10.17 -3.70
C ALA A 176 12.93 11.15 -4.45
N GLY A 177 13.47 11.86 -5.44
CA GLY A 177 12.73 12.77 -6.31
C GLY A 177 11.70 12.05 -7.17
N GLU A 178 12.06 10.89 -7.73
CA GLU A 178 11.14 10.08 -8.52
C GLU A 178 10.00 9.52 -7.66
N MET A 179 10.32 9.00 -6.48
CA MET A 179 9.31 8.53 -5.56
C MET A 179 8.33 9.63 -5.14
N ALA A 180 8.83 10.85 -4.89
CA ALA A 180 7.98 12.00 -4.57
C ALA A 180 7.00 12.34 -5.70
N LYS A 181 7.46 12.29 -6.96
CA LYS A 181 6.60 12.51 -8.14
C LYS A 181 5.55 11.41 -8.32
N LEU A 182 5.94 10.14 -8.08
CA LEU A 182 5.02 8.99 -8.11
C LEU A 182 3.92 9.14 -7.08
N GLU A 183 4.23 9.56 -5.86
CA GLU A 183 3.26 9.76 -4.78
C GLU A 183 2.33 10.95 -5.01
N ALA A 184 2.86 12.03 -5.58
CA ALA A 184 2.06 13.19 -5.96
C ALA A 184 1.12 12.91 -7.14
N GLY A 185 1.27 11.75 -7.82
CA GLY A 185 0.53 11.45 -9.05
C GLY A 185 0.94 12.33 -10.23
N GLU A 186 2.12 12.93 -10.17
CA GLU A 186 2.63 13.86 -11.19
C GLU A 186 3.29 13.15 -12.38
N ILE A 187 3.35 11.82 -12.36
CA ILE A 187 3.92 11.05 -13.45
C ILE A 187 2.89 10.90 -14.56
N SER A 188 3.17 11.51 -15.71
CA SER A 188 2.44 11.25 -16.94
C SER A 188 2.89 9.90 -17.51
N LEU A 189 1.95 8.99 -17.74
CA LEU A 189 2.18 7.68 -18.34
C LEU A 189 1.75 7.70 -19.81
N ASP A 190 2.60 7.21 -20.68
CA ASP A 190 2.28 6.96 -22.10
C ASP A 190 1.88 5.49 -22.28
N LEU A 191 0.61 5.18 -21.92
CA LEU A 191 0.09 3.82 -21.98
C LEU A 191 -0.26 3.42 -23.41
N ALA A 192 0.52 2.50 -23.97
CA ALA A 192 0.34 1.93 -25.30
C ALA A 192 0.29 0.38 -25.25
N PRO A 193 -0.19 -0.27 -26.34
CA PRO A 193 -0.02 -1.72 -26.50
C PRO A 193 1.47 -2.03 -26.72
N VAL A 194 2.08 -2.80 -25.81
CA VAL A 194 3.52 -3.16 -25.86
C VAL A 194 3.67 -4.67 -25.71
N PRO A 195 4.40 -5.36 -26.61
CA PRO A 195 4.79 -6.74 -26.38
C PRO A 195 5.71 -6.85 -25.15
N VAL A 196 5.40 -7.77 -24.22
CA VAL A 196 6.20 -7.94 -23.01
C VAL A 196 7.66 -8.31 -23.31
N GLU A 197 7.88 -9.00 -24.41
CA GLU A 197 9.23 -9.36 -24.90
C GLU A 197 10.10 -8.12 -25.17
N GLU A 198 9.52 -7.05 -25.72
CA GLU A 198 10.25 -5.79 -25.95
C GLU A 198 10.68 -5.13 -24.63
N ILE A 199 9.82 -5.21 -23.60
CA ILE A 199 10.14 -4.70 -22.26
C ILE A 199 11.32 -5.49 -21.68
N ILE A 200 11.26 -6.83 -21.77
CA ILE A 200 12.29 -7.72 -21.25
C ILE A 200 13.62 -7.50 -21.98
N GLN A 201 13.61 -7.44 -23.31
CA GLN A 201 14.84 -7.23 -24.12
C GLN A 201 15.46 -5.86 -23.83
N SER A 202 14.64 -4.82 -23.69
CA SER A 202 15.11 -3.47 -23.36
C SER A 202 15.73 -3.41 -21.96
N ALA A 203 15.12 -4.10 -20.96
CA ALA A 203 15.66 -4.18 -19.61
C ALA A 203 16.99 -4.94 -19.57
N LEU A 204 17.09 -6.07 -20.25
CA LEU A 204 18.33 -6.85 -20.37
C LEU A 204 19.43 -6.08 -21.07
N GLY A 205 19.09 -5.34 -22.13
CA GLY A 205 20.03 -4.45 -22.82
C GLY A 205 20.60 -3.38 -21.88
N HIS A 206 19.76 -2.83 -20.98
CA HIS A 206 20.17 -1.86 -19.96
C HIS A 206 21.09 -2.49 -18.91
N CYS A 207 20.75 -3.69 -18.42
CA CYS A 207 21.50 -4.39 -17.38
C CYS A 207 22.75 -5.13 -17.90
N GLY A 208 23.00 -5.18 -19.21
CA GLY A 208 24.07 -5.99 -19.80
C GLY A 208 25.44 -5.78 -19.18
N ALA A 209 25.82 -4.53 -18.93
CA ALA A 209 27.08 -4.20 -18.29
C ALA A 209 27.14 -4.62 -16.81
N SER A 210 26.08 -4.45 -16.06
CA SER A 210 26.01 -4.81 -14.63
C SER A 210 25.94 -6.32 -14.41
N LEU A 211 25.33 -7.06 -15.35
CA LEU A 211 25.27 -8.52 -15.32
C LEU A 211 26.65 -9.17 -15.56
N GLY A 212 27.56 -8.50 -16.29
CA GLY A 212 28.96 -8.94 -16.43
C GLY A 212 29.13 -10.34 -16.97
N GLY A 213 28.26 -10.80 -17.88
CA GLY A 213 28.28 -12.16 -18.46
C GLY A 213 27.55 -13.23 -17.60
N ARG A 214 26.83 -12.82 -16.57
CA ARG A 214 25.97 -13.74 -15.78
C ARG A 214 24.94 -14.43 -16.68
N PRO A 215 24.71 -15.75 -16.51
CA PRO A 215 23.68 -16.46 -17.25
C PRO A 215 22.28 -15.96 -16.93
N VAL A 216 21.49 -15.63 -17.95
CA VAL A 216 20.08 -15.29 -17.83
C VAL A 216 19.26 -16.31 -18.62
N ASP A 217 18.37 -17.02 -17.91
CA ASP A 217 17.46 -18.01 -18.48
C ASP A 217 16.10 -17.35 -18.74
N LEU A 218 15.73 -17.26 -20.03
CA LEU A 218 14.48 -16.64 -20.47
C LEU A 218 13.45 -17.73 -20.79
N ARG A 219 12.29 -17.62 -20.15
CA ARG A 219 11.14 -18.51 -20.36
C ARG A 219 9.90 -17.70 -20.62
N ILE A 220 9.70 -17.32 -21.86
CA ILE A 220 8.56 -16.53 -22.30
C ILE A 220 7.56 -17.48 -22.96
N ALA A 221 6.30 -17.48 -22.49
CA ALA A 221 5.27 -18.28 -23.12
C ALA A 221 5.03 -17.80 -24.57
N PRO A 222 4.77 -18.72 -25.52
CA PRO A 222 4.47 -18.33 -26.90
C PRO A 222 3.16 -17.55 -27.00
N ASP A 223 3.05 -16.72 -28.04
CA ASP A 223 1.82 -16.00 -28.42
C ASP A 223 1.19 -15.15 -27.32
N LEU A 224 2.02 -14.51 -26.48
CA LEU A 224 1.53 -13.58 -25.47
C LEU A 224 0.90 -12.34 -26.14
N PRO A 225 -0.30 -11.93 -25.71
CA PRO A 225 -0.92 -10.70 -26.19
C PRO A 225 -0.11 -9.48 -25.67
N PRO A 226 -0.18 -8.32 -26.34
CA PRO A 226 0.44 -7.11 -25.83
C PRO A 226 -0.18 -6.67 -24.49
N VAL A 227 0.63 -6.05 -23.64
CA VAL A 227 0.17 -5.41 -22.40
C VAL A 227 -0.14 -3.94 -22.64
N ARG A 228 -1.08 -3.38 -21.90
CA ARG A 228 -1.35 -1.95 -21.87
C ARG A 228 -0.43 -1.28 -20.86
N ALA A 229 0.72 -0.78 -21.33
CA ALA A 229 1.77 -0.29 -20.45
C ALA A 229 2.52 0.92 -21.04
N ASP A 230 3.17 1.68 -20.19
CA ASP A 230 4.25 2.58 -20.55
C ASP A 230 5.55 1.77 -20.60
N ARG A 231 6.11 1.63 -21.80
CA ARG A 231 7.26 0.79 -22.08
C ARG A 231 8.47 1.16 -21.21
N GLU A 232 8.79 2.46 -21.10
CA GLU A 232 9.96 2.90 -20.35
C GLU A 232 9.79 2.67 -18.85
N ARG A 233 8.59 2.93 -18.31
CA ARG A 233 8.29 2.71 -16.89
C ARG A 233 8.20 1.23 -16.52
N ALA A 234 7.67 0.39 -17.40
CA ALA A 234 7.67 -1.05 -17.20
C ALA A 234 9.09 -1.63 -17.30
N LYS A 235 9.93 -1.16 -18.25
CA LYS A 235 11.34 -1.49 -18.33
C LYS A 235 12.07 -1.12 -17.04
N GLU A 236 11.87 0.09 -16.53
CA GLU A 236 12.51 0.58 -15.31
C GLU A 236 12.17 -0.32 -14.11
N ALA A 237 10.90 -0.67 -13.93
CA ALA A 237 10.49 -1.61 -12.90
C ALA A 237 11.20 -2.97 -13.03
N LEU A 238 11.31 -3.51 -14.26
CA LEU A 238 11.99 -4.78 -14.49
C LEU A 238 13.50 -4.68 -14.24
N VAL A 239 14.15 -3.57 -14.60
CA VAL A 239 15.57 -3.30 -14.29
C VAL A 239 15.81 -3.37 -12.79
N GLN A 240 14.95 -2.75 -11.95
CA GLN A 240 15.08 -2.83 -10.50
C GLN A 240 15.02 -4.28 -9.98
N LEU A 241 14.17 -5.14 -10.58
CA LEU A 241 14.10 -6.54 -10.19
C LEU A 241 15.35 -7.33 -10.64
N ILE A 242 15.86 -7.06 -11.84
CA ILE A 242 17.07 -7.70 -12.35
C ILE A 242 18.29 -7.28 -11.52
N ASP A 243 18.43 -5.99 -11.22
CA ASP A 243 19.54 -5.49 -10.39
C ASP A 243 19.47 -6.05 -8.97
N ASN A 244 18.27 -6.18 -8.40
CA ASN A 244 18.07 -6.84 -7.12
C ASN A 244 18.52 -8.31 -7.17
N ALA A 245 18.10 -9.09 -8.16
CA ALA A 245 18.53 -10.46 -8.35
C ALA A 245 20.05 -10.57 -8.55
N ASN A 246 20.65 -9.63 -9.29
CA ASN A 246 22.09 -9.58 -9.54
C ASN A 246 22.91 -9.24 -8.28
N LEU A 247 22.33 -8.42 -7.41
CA LEU A 247 22.98 -7.95 -6.19
C LEU A 247 22.99 -9.01 -5.08
N TYR A 248 21.89 -9.76 -4.94
CA TYR A 248 21.68 -10.68 -3.82
C TYR A 248 22.02 -12.15 -4.12
N SER A 249 22.21 -12.53 -5.35
CA SER A 249 22.64 -13.91 -5.65
C SER A 249 24.09 -13.99 -6.11
N ALA A 250 24.73 -15.13 -5.91
CA ALA A 250 26.11 -15.38 -6.34
C ALA A 250 26.25 -15.23 -7.85
N LYS A 251 27.36 -14.68 -8.34
CA LYS A 251 27.54 -14.30 -9.76
C LYS A 251 27.52 -15.48 -10.73
N ASP A 252 27.82 -16.67 -10.26
CA ASP A 252 27.79 -17.93 -11.03
C ASP A 252 26.39 -18.54 -11.16
N GLN A 253 25.43 -18.06 -10.37
CA GLN A 253 24.06 -18.55 -10.39
C GLN A 253 23.22 -17.82 -11.44
N PRO A 254 22.40 -18.55 -12.24
CA PRO A 254 21.56 -17.92 -13.24
C PRO A 254 20.44 -17.09 -12.63
N ILE A 255 20.05 -16.01 -13.33
CA ILE A 255 18.78 -15.31 -13.09
C ILE A 255 17.79 -15.86 -14.11
N THR A 256 16.60 -16.27 -13.64
CA THR A 256 15.54 -16.74 -14.54
C THR A 256 14.46 -15.66 -14.66
N ILE A 257 14.13 -15.29 -15.90
CA ILE A 257 13.04 -14.35 -16.19
C ILE A 257 11.94 -15.13 -16.91
N THR A 258 10.71 -15.05 -16.38
CA THR A 258 9.55 -15.69 -17.02
C THR A 258 8.49 -14.67 -17.38
N ALA A 259 7.71 -14.95 -18.42
CA ALA A 259 6.51 -14.20 -18.74
C ALA A 259 5.41 -15.15 -19.19
N GLU A 260 4.24 -15.04 -18.56
CA GLU A 260 3.11 -15.94 -18.81
C GLU A 260 1.77 -15.20 -18.69
N LEU A 261 0.76 -15.69 -19.43
CA LEU A 261 -0.60 -15.16 -19.36
C LEU A 261 -1.32 -15.72 -18.13
N SER A 262 -1.85 -14.83 -17.28
CA SER A 262 -2.64 -15.19 -16.11
C SER A 262 -3.97 -14.42 -16.13
N GLY A 263 -5.01 -15.03 -16.67
CA GLY A 263 -6.31 -14.39 -16.85
C GLY A 263 -6.24 -13.19 -17.79
N ASP A 264 -6.50 -11.99 -17.26
CA ASP A 264 -6.49 -10.71 -18.00
C ASP A 264 -5.19 -9.93 -17.86
N THR A 265 -4.15 -10.55 -17.30
CA THR A 265 -2.85 -9.94 -17.08
C THR A 265 -1.72 -10.83 -17.59
N ILE A 266 -0.59 -10.22 -17.94
CA ILE A 266 0.66 -10.94 -18.11
C ILE A 266 1.46 -10.79 -16.82
N THR A 267 1.89 -11.93 -16.27
CA THR A 267 2.79 -11.98 -15.12
C THR A 267 4.22 -12.13 -15.62
N THR A 268 5.07 -11.16 -15.28
CA THR A 268 6.51 -11.21 -15.52
C THR A 268 7.21 -11.44 -14.19
N SER A 269 8.10 -12.44 -14.10
CA SER A 269 8.83 -12.73 -12.88
C SER A 269 10.34 -12.79 -13.08
N VAL A 270 11.07 -12.44 -12.02
CA VAL A 270 12.53 -12.54 -11.93
C VAL A 270 12.86 -13.42 -10.74
N ALA A 271 13.46 -14.57 -10.99
CA ALA A 271 13.87 -15.52 -9.95
C ALA A 271 15.38 -15.49 -9.77
N ASP A 272 15.81 -15.38 -8.53
CA ASP A 272 17.21 -15.48 -8.11
C ASP A 272 17.46 -16.69 -7.22
N ARG A 273 18.73 -17.03 -7.00
CA ARG A 273 19.20 -18.06 -6.07
C ARG A 273 20.03 -17.46 -4.94
N GLY A 274 19.53 -16.34 -4.41
CA GLY A 274 20.14 -15.66 -3.27
C GLY A 274 19.82 -16.32 -1.92
N PRO A 275 20.08 -15.63 -0.82
CA PRO A 275 19.84 -16.14 0.53
C PRO A 275 18.35 -16.29 0.88
N GLY A 276 17.44 -15.79 0.05
CA GLY A 276 16.02 -15.76 0.36
C GLY A 276 15.67 -14.65 1.37
N ILE A 277 14.38 -14.51 1.65
CA ILE A 277 13.80 -13.45 2.49
C ILE A 277 12.87 -14.10 3.51
N ASP A 278 13.03 -13.74 4.78
CA ASP A 278 12.15 -14.18 5.85
C ASP A 278 10.70 -13.75 5.61
N GLU A 279 9.73 -14.56 6.00
CA GLU A 279 8.30 -14.32 5.76
C GLU A 279 7.82 -12.98 6.32
N PHE A 280 8.33 -12.59 7.48
CA PHE A 280 8.01 -11.29 8.07
C PHE A 280 8.61 -10.12 7.27
N GLU A 281 9.84 -10.28 6.75
CA GLU A 281 10.49 -9.27 5.93
C GLU A 281 9.84 -9.11 4.55
N GLN A 282 9.21 -10.16 3.98
CA GLN A 282 8.54 -10.09 2.68
C GLN A 282 7.42 -9.05 2.61
N THR A 283 6.82 -8.70 3.75
CA THR A 283 5.82 -7.62 3.81
C THR A 283 6.43 -6.24 3.78
N MET A 284 7.68 -6.10 4.26
CA MET A 284 8.36 -4.82 4.45
C MET A 284 9.34 -4.45 3.34
N ILE A 285 9.78 -5.41 2.50
CA ILE A 285 10.77 -5.14 1.43
C ILE A 285 10.29 -4.14 0.37
N PHE A 286 8.98 -3.88 0.30
CA PHE A 286 8.40 -2.86 -0.56
C PHE A 286 8.22 -1.51 0.14
N ASP A 287 8.60 -1.41 1.43
CA ASP A 287 8.58 -0.16 2.15
C ASP A 287 9.83 0.66 1.81
N LYS A 288 9.67 1.98 1.73
CA LYS A 288 10.73 2.89 1.38
C LYS A 288 11.90 2.77 2.36
N PHE A 289 13.13 2.76 1.82
CA PHE A 289 14.37 2.68 2.58
C PHE A 289 14.50 1.42 3.45
N TYR A 290 13.59 0.45 3.31
CA TYR A 290 13.71 -0.80 4.02
C TYR A 290 14.87 -1.63 3.48
N ARG A 291 15.66 -2.20 4.38
CA ARG A 291 16.76 -3.13 4.08
C ARG A 291 16.81 -4.21 5.16
N GLY A 292 16.86 -5.47 4.75
CA GLY A 292 16.93 -6.63 5.66
C GLY A 292 18.06 -6.50 6.67
N LYS A 293 17.84 -6.98 7.88
CA LYS A 293 18.74 -6.79 9.05
C LYS A 293 20.15 -7.28 8.80
N ASP A 294 20.31 -8.43 8.17
CA ASP A 294 21.62 -9.06 7.95
C ASP A 294 22.35 -8.52 6.73
N GLN A 295 21.68 -7.80 5.86
CA GLN A 295 22.20 -7.34 4.57
C GLN A 295 22.55 -5.84 4.54
N ARG A 296 22.17 -5.09 5.57
CA ARG A 296 22.43 -3.63 5.67
C ARG A 296 23.90 -3.26 5.49
N TYR A 297 24.79 -4.12 5.95
CA TYR A 297 26.24 -3.86 5.94
C TYR A 297 26.98 -4.57 4.80
N LEU A 298 26.39 -5.59 4.20
CA LEU A 298 27.04 -6.46 3.23
C LEU A 298 26.78 -6.04 1.78
N VAL A 299 25.64 -5.41 1.50
CA VAL A 299 25.19 -5.13 0.14
C VAL A 299 24.94 -3.63 -0.02
N ARG A 300 25.54 -3.00 -1.02
CA ARG A 300 25.32 -1.57 -1.36
C ARG A 300 23.96 -1.41 -2.01
N GLY A 301 23.08 -0.57 -1.46
CA GLY A 301 21.76 -0.25 -2.03
C GLY A 301 21.04 0.84 -1.23
N THR A 302 20.08 1.51 -1.83
CA THR A 302 19.34 2.63 -1.24
C THR A 302 18.07 2.20 -0.51
N GLY A 303 17.57 0.99 -0.81
CA GLY A 303 16.27 0.51 -0.34
C GLY A 303 15.07 1.16 -1.04
N MET A 304 15.31 1.90 -2.15
CA MET A 304 14.25 2.57 -2.91
C MET A 304 13.84 1.81 -4.17
N GLY A 305 14.67 0.93 -4.70
CA GLY A 305 14.41 0.26 -5.98
C GLY A 305 13.10 -0.51 -6.02
N LEU A 306 12.84 -1.39 -5.05
CA LEU A 306 11.60 -2.18 -4.98
C LEU A 306 10.35 -1.31 -4.73
N PRO A 307 10.34 -0.32 -3.82
CA PRO A 307 9.26 0.66 -3.71
C PRO A 307 8.95 1.41 -5.01
N ILE A 308 9.98 1.89 -5.72
CA ILE A 308 9.82 2.58 -7.01
C ILE A 308 9.21 1.62 -8.05
N ALA A 309 9.78 0.41 -8.20
CA ALA A 309 9.25 -0.59 -9.11
C ALA A 309 7.77 -0.91 -8.82
N LYS A 310 7.40 -1.09 -7.56
CA LYS A 310 6.01 -1.32 -7.15
C LYS A 310 5.10 -0.16 -7.50
N ALA A 311 5.54 1.08 -7.27
CA ALA A 311 4.77 2.28 -7.58
C ALA A 311 4.58 2.47 -9.09
N LEU A 312 5.63 2.23 -9.89
CA LEU A 312 5.58 2.30 -11.35
C LEU A 312 4.59 1.27 -11.94
N ILE A 313 4.60 0.05 -11.41
CA ILE A 313 3.66 -1.01 -11.84
C ILE A 313 2.24 -0.69 -11.39
N ALA A 314 2.05 -0.23 -10.15
CA ALA A 314 0.73 0.15 -9.64
C ALA A 314 0.11 1.33 -10.43
N ALA A 315 0.91 2.32 -10.83
CA ALA A 315 0.47 3.42 -11.67
C ALA A 315 -0.06 2.94 -13.04
N GLN A 316 0.41 1.79 -13.53
CA GLN A 316 -0.03 1.12 -14.76
C GLN A 316 -1.13 0.07 -14.52
N ARG A 317 -1.79 0.09 -13.34
CA ARG A 317 -2.84 -0.85 -12.93
C ARG A 317 -2.36 -2.30 -12.79
N GLY A 318 -1.06 -2.49 -12.61
CA GLY A 318 -0.45 -3.77 -12.29
C GLY A 318 -0.32 -3.99 -10.79
N THR A 319 0.17 -5.17 -10.42
CA THR A 319 0.49 -5.53 -9.03
C THR A 319 1.89 -6.10 -8.97
N MET A 320 2.55 -5.97 -7.81
CA MET A 320 3.86 -6.58 -7.57
C MET A 320 3.81 -7.47 -6.34
N SER A 321 4.49 -8.60 -6.42
CA SER A 321 4.54 -9.62 -5.36
C SER A 321 5.93 -10.23 -5.22
N VAL A 322 6.16 -10.91 -4.11
CA VAL A 322 7.35 -11.70 -3.86
C VAL A 322 6.96 -13.06 -3.29
N THR A 323 7.68 -14.08 -3.67
CA THR A 323 7.65 -15.40 -3.04
C THR A 323 9.10 -15.80 -2.77
N SER A 324 9.42 -16.07 -1.52
CA SER A 324 10.79 -16.38 -1.13
C SER A 324 10.85 -17.36 0.02
N GLN A 325 11.93 -18.12 0.08
CA GLN A 325 12.25 -19.02 1.18
C GLN A 325 13.72 -18.88 1.53
N LEU A 326 14.01 -18.74 2.81
CA LEU A 326 15.39 -18.65 3.30
C LEU A 326 16.25 -19.82 2.79
N GLY A 327 17.42 -19.51 2.24
CA GLY A 327 18.36 -20.45 1.66
C GLY A 327 18.02 -20.95 0.25
N HIS A 328 16.88 -20.55 -0.34
CA HIS A 328 16.41 -21.05 -1.64
C HIS A 328 16.27 -19.96 -2.71
N GLY A 329 16.45 -18.68 -2.35
CA GLY A 329 16.32 -17.55 -3.25
C GLY A 329 14.94 -16.91 -3.21
N SER A 330 14.70 -16.00 -4.17
CA SER A 330 13.47 -15.23 -4.24
C SER A 330 12.93 -15.16 -5.67
N VAL A 331 11.63 -15.03 -5.80
CA VAL A 331 10.91 -14.77 -7.04
C VAL A 331 10.13 -13.47 -6.86
N PHE A 332 10.53 -12.44 -7.55
CA PHE A 332 9.79 -11.19 -7.64
C PHE A 332 8.96 -11.21 -8.91
N ALA A 333 7.69 -10.89 -8.81
CA ALA A 333 6.78 -10.90 -9.93
C ALA A 333 5.96 -9.61 -9.99
N PHE A 334 5.65 -9.16 -11.20
CA PHE A 334 4.65 -8.11 -11.42
C PHE A 334 3.68 -8.49 -12.53
N THR A 335 2.50 -7.91 -12.47
CA THR A 335 1.46 -8.09 -13.48
C THR A 335 1.24 -6.81 -14.26
N LEU A 336 0.92 -6.92 -15.55
CA LEU A 336 0.44 -5.82 -16.36
C LEU A 336 -0.85 -6.25 -17.08
N PRO A 337 -1.86 -5.36 -17.23
CA PRO A 337 -3.09 -5.71 -17.90
C PRO A 337 -2.87 -5.95 -19.39
N VAL A 338 -3.50 -6.97 -19.93
CA VAL A 338 -3.52 -7.26 -21.38
C VAL A 338 -4.24 -6.13 -22.10
N ASP A 339 -3.64 -5.65 -23.20
CA ASP A 339 -4.35 -4.74 -24.11
C ASP A 339 -5.31 -5.52 -25.02
N ARG A 340 -6.59 -5.48 -24.71
CA ARG A 340 -7.64 -6.15 -25.52
C ARG A 340 -8.04 -5.40 -26.80
N GLY A 341 -7.33 -4.29 -27.14
CA GLY A 341 -7.78 -3.40 -28.20
C GLY A 341 -9.15 -2.82 -27.85
N ARG A 342 -9.39 -1.53 -28.00
CA ARG A 342 -10.75 -0.97 -27.93
C ARG A 342 -11.61 -1.73 -28.96
N LYS A 343 -12.52 -2.60 -28.52
CA LYS A 343 -13.68 -2.91 -29.34
C LYS A 343 -14.40 -1.57 -29.52
N GLU A 344 -14.18 -0.94 -30.66
CA GLU A 344 -15.04 0.15 -31.10
C GLU A 344 -16.47 -0.40 -31.09
N GLY A 345 -17.23 0.04 -30.10
CA GLY A 345 -18.65 -0.26 -30.01
C GLY A 345 -19.31 0.37 -31.22
N ARG A 346 -19.90 -0.49 -32.01
CA ARG A 346 -20.92 -0.12 -33.00
C ARG A 346 -22.19 0.34 -32.28
#